data_c3b63186c29a2f626c9f010a2e644898
#
_entry.id   c3b63186c29a2f626c9f010a2e644898
#
_cell.length_a   1.000
_cell.length_b   1.000
_cell.length_c   1.000
_cell.angle_alpha   90.00
_cell.angle_beta   90.00
_cell.angle_gamma   90.00
#
_symmetry.space_group_name_H-M   'P 1'
#
loop_
_entity.id
_entity.type
_entity.pdbx_description
1 polymer ?
#
loop_
_entity_poly.entity_id
_entity_poly.type
_entity_poly.pdbx_seq_one_letter_code
_entity_poly.pdbx_strand_id
1 'polypeptide(L)'
;MTRKRVDRRTFLKLSGAAITAPGIAACAGTNKVPTEGVPRSRFDDESTAEEVTAGIELGGKIAVVTGCTSGIGYETMRVLAKRGAYVVGTGRSLDKARAACSSVIGKTTPVALELSDFDSVVACAEAIRSMNTPIDILICNAGYLGAGDGTEVINGIEKHFIVNHLGHFVFVNRLLDRLFFAWQGRIVVVASRAAYTSAPDAGIDFDNLDGRYAYKGRSAYGQSKLSNVLFGLQLGKLLRGTRITANSLHPGVINTEIDRNLNRFMQLGFAVMTSLGGGKTVQQGAATSCYVATSPLLGSTSGKYFEDCNAVTVLGNSHMQDEAMAERLWQVSTELCRDFLIEHRQPNRDDFEKGLRNSKSG
;
A
#
# COMPACT_ATOMS: atom_id res chain seq x y z
N MET A 1 -52.55 16.95 46.45
CA MET A 1 -51.33 16.30 45.92
C MET A 1 -50.72 17.20 44.83
N THR A 2 -49.74 17.99 45.19
CA THR A 2 -49.12 19.04 44.38
C THR A 2 -47.91 18.47 43.63
N ARG A 3 -48.01 18.44 42.29
CA ARG A 3 -46.87 18.08 41.43
C ARG A 3 -45.85 19.22 41.43
N LYS A 4 -44.67 19.00 42.02
CA LYS A 4 -43.49 19.89 41.89
C LYS A 4 -42.94 19.78 40.44
N ARG A 5 -42.97 20.88 39.70
CA ARG A 5 -42.26 21.04 38.42
C ARG A 5 -40.75 21.14 38.74
N VAL A 6 -39.97 20.27 38.16
CA VAL A 6 -38.48 20.34 38.20
C VAL A 6 -38.06 21.42 37.24
N ASP A 7 -37.33 22.41 37.74
CA ASP A 7 -36.80 23.55 36.96
C ASP A 7 -35.68 23.12 36.02
N ARG A 8 -35.71 23.65 34.80
CA ARG A 8 -34.74 23.44 33.74
C ARG A 8 -33.27 23.69 34.15
N ARG A 9 -33.05 24.54 35.17
CA ARG A 9 -31.70 24.83 35.68
C ARG A 9 -31.12 23.72 36.57
N THR A 10 -31.91 22.87 37.13
CA THR A 10 -31.46 21.72 37.94
C THR A 10 -31.11 20.52 37.05
N PHE A 11 -31.65 20.42 35.84
CA PHE A 11 -31.31 19.36 34.89
C PHE A 11 -29.92 19.56 34.24
N LEU A 12 -29.46 20.81 34.12
CA LEU A 12 -28.15 21.14 33.54
C LEU A 12 -26.96 20.98 34.52
N LYS A 13 -27.22 20.71 35.81
CA LYS A 13 -26.16 20.50 36.80
C LYS A 13 -25.87 19.03 37.14
N LEU A 14 -26.62 18.08 36.57
CA LEU A 14 -26.44 16.64 36.81
C LEU A 14 -25.89 15.85 35.61
N SER A 15 -25.54 16.51 34.52
CA SER A 15 -24.91 15.88 33.34
C SER A 15 -23.42 16.18 33.18
N GLY A 16 -22.77 16.56 34.28
CA GLY A 16 -21.31 16.78 34.36
C GLY A 16 -20.49 15.57 34.78
N ALA A 17 -20.97 14.34 34.56
CA ALA A 17 -20.10 13.16 34.60
C ALA A 17 -19.48 13.01 33.23
N ALA A 18 -18.26 13.53 33.09
CA ALA A 18 -17.40 13.22 31.95
C ALA A 18 -17.21 11.70 31.88
N ILE A 19 -17.91 11.06 30.94
CA ILE A 19 -17.54 9.72 30.51
C ILE A 19 -16.22 9.91 29.79
N THR A 20 -15.13 9.69 30.50
CA THR A 20 -13.82 9.51 29.89
C THR A 20 -13.89 8.23 29.09
N ALA A 21 -14.17 8.36 27.81
CA ALA A 21 -13.95 7.29 26.85
C ALA A 21 -12.45 6.94 26.94
N PRO A 22 -12.09 5.66 27.13
CA PRO A 22 -10.70 5.28 27.14
C PRO A 22 -10.10 5.50 25.76
N GLY A 23 -9.18 6.48 25.65
CA GLY A 23 -8.13 6.50 24.66
C GLY A 23 -8.53 6.79 23.22
N ILE A 24 -9.10 7.97 22.94
CA ILE A 24 -8.61 8.72 21.79
C ILE A 24 -7.32 9.37 22.31
N ALA A 25 -6.20 8.64 22.19
CA ALA A 25 -4.91 9.28 22.29
C ALA A 25 -4.92 10.41 21.27
N ALA A 26 -4.95 11.66 21.74
CA ALA A 26 -4.66 12.81 20.93
C ALA A 26 -3.41 12.45 20.13
N CYS A 27 -3.48 12.53 18.80
CA CYS A 27 -2.34 12.43 17.93
C CYS A 27 -1.35 13.50 18.41
N ALA A 28 -0.42 13.12 19.28
CA ALA A 28 0.79 13.88 19.49
C ALA A 28 1.34 14.08 18.08
N GLY A 29 1.43 15.34 17.62
CA GLY A 29 1.76 15.66 16.25
C GLY A 29 3.03 14.94 15.87
N THR A 30 2.92 13.90 15.04
CA THR A 30 4.10 13.24 14.47
C THR A 30 4.81 14.32 13.70
N ASN A 31 6.04 14.62 14.13
CA ASN A 31 6.86 15.67 13.56
C ASN A 31 7.26 15.20 12.15
N LYS A 32 6.41 15.53 11.16
CA LYS A 32 6.66 15.24 9.75
C LYS A 32 7.26 16.47 9.08
N VAL A 33 8.30 16.25 8.33
CA VAL A 33 8.92 17.29 7.51
C VAL A 33 8.93 16.87 6.05
N PRO A 34 8.91 17.81 5.09
CA PRO A 34 9.14 17.49 3.70
C PRO A 34 10.47 16.74 3.53
N THR A 35 10.48 15.70 2.70
CA THR A 35 11.73 14.97 2.42
C THR A 35 12.64 15.84 1.55
N GLU A 36 13.85 16.05 2.02
CA GLU A 36 14.86 16.85 1.32
C GLU A 36 15.21 16.20 -0.05
N GLY A 37 15.45 17.07 -1.05
CA GLY A 37 15.85 16.66 -2.40
C GLY A 37 14.73 16.05 -3.24
N VAL A 38 13.47 16.00 -2.74
CA VAL A 38 12.33 15.54 -3.52
C VAL A 38 11.46 16.74 -3.93
N PRO A 39 11.10 16.87 -5.23
CA PRO A 39 10.21 17.94 -5.68
C PRO A 39 8.88 17.92 -4.92
N ARG A 40 8.47 19.10 -4.45
CA ARG A 40 7.17 19.25 -3.80
C ARG A 40 6.06 19.27 -4.85
N SER A 41 5.01 18.52 -4.57
CA SER A 41 3.78 18.51 -5.36
C SER A 41 2.94 19.76 -5.08
N ARG A 42 2.13 20.17 -6.05
CA ARG A 42 1.05 21.14 -5.85
C ARG A 42 -0.22 20.52 -5.26
N PHE A 43 -0.24 19.21 -5.16
CA PHE A 43 -1.38 18.42 -4.69
C PHE A 43 -1.29 18.18 -3.17
N ASP A 44 -2.42 17.90 -2.55
CA ASP A 44 -2.62 17.79 -1.11
C ASP A 44 -3.56 16.62 -0.74
N ASP A 45 -4.13 16.65 0.44
CA ASP A 45 -5.04 15.63 0.98
C ASP A 45 -6.44 15.68 0.37
N GLU A 46 -6.85 16.80 -0.24
CA GLU A 46 -8.14 16.95 -0.92
C GLU A 46 -8.08 16.51 -2.40
N SER A 47 -6.88 16.43 -2.97
CA SER A 47 -6.65 16.10 -4.37
C SER A 47 -7.11 14.69 -4.70
N THR A 48 -7.75 14.51 -5.86
CA THR A 48 -8.25 13.21 -6.36
C THR A 48 -7.27 12.55 -7.32
N ALA A 49 -7.44 11.24 -7.54
CA ALA A 49 -6.63 10.49 -8.50
C ALA A 49 -6.75 11.04 -9.94
N GLU A 50 -7.91 11.55 -10.32
CA GLU A 50 -8.10 12.18 -11.63
C GLU A 50 -7.35 13.51 -11.76
N GLU A 51 -7.36 14.33 -10.72
CA GLU A 51 -6.65 15.63 -10.71
C GLU A 51 -5.13 15.45 -10.77
N VAL A 52 -4.57 14.52 -9.98
CA VAL A 52 -3.12 14.30 -9.95
C VAL A 52 -2.59 13.67 -11.24
N THR A 53 -3.47 13.08 -12.06
CA THR A 53 -3.13 12.50 -13.35
C THR A 53 -3.63 13.33 -14.53
N ALA A 54 -4.18 14.53 -14.31
CA ALA A 54 -4.66 15.39 -15.39
C ALA A 54 -3.52 15.73 -16.36
N GLY A 55 -3.75 15.49 -17.66
CA GLY A 55 -2.74 15.71 -18.71
C GLY A 55 -1.64 14.64 -18.78
N ILE A 56 -1.72 13.56 -17.98
CA ILE A 56 -0.81 12.41 -18.08
C ILE A 56 -1.36 11.44 -19.13
N GLU A 57 -0.55 11.12 -20.13
CA GLU A 57 -0.85 10.13 -21.16
C GLU A 57 -0.10 8.82 -20.86
N LEU A 58 -0.86 7.73 -20.71
CA LEU A 58 -0.31 6.40 -20.42
C LEU A 58 -0.53 5.42 -21.59
N GLY A 59 -0.79 5.92 -22.78
CA GLY A 59 -0.88 5.10 -23.97
C GLY A 59 0.38 4.26 -24.19
N GLY A 60 0.21 2.94 -24.40
CA GLY A 60 1.31 1.99 -24.54
C GLY A 60 1.99 1.58 -23.22
N LYS A 61 1.57 2.12 -22.07
CA LYS A 61 2.07 1.73 -20.75
C LYS A 61 1.28 0.56 -20.17
N ILE A 62 1.98 -0.32 -19.47
CA ILE A 62 1.37 -1.47 -18.78
C ILE A 62 1.49 -1.27 -17.28
N ALA A 63 0.35 -1.30 -16.61
CA ALA A 63 0.25 -1.22 -15.16
C ALA A 63 -0.29 -2.54 -14.57
N VAL A 64 0.28 -2.96 -13.46
CA VAL A 64 -0.23 -4.08 -12.65
C VAL A 64 -0.64 -3.52 -11.30
N VAL A 65 -1.89 -3.77 -10.89
CA VAL A 65 -2.42 -3.27 -9.60
C VAL A 65 -3.02 -4.42 -8.81
N THR A 66 -2.56 -4.61 -7.58
CA THR A 66 -3.12 -5.65 -6.71
C THR A 66 -4.33 -5.16 -5.94
N GLY A 67 -5.37 -6.03 -5.79
CA GLY A 67 -6.57 -5.70 -5.00
C GLY A 67 -7.52 -4.72 -5.69
N CYS A 68 -7.83 -4.95 -6.96
CA CYS A 68 -8.66 -4.05 -7.79
C CYS A 68 -10.17 -4.29 -7.69
N THR A 69 -10.64 -5.17 -6.82
CA THR A 69 -12.07 -5.53 -6.78
C THR A 69 -12.96 -4.49 -6.10
N SER A 70 -12.37 -3.56 -5.35
CA SER A 70 -13.07 -2.46 -4.65
C SER A 70 -12.09 -1.39 -4.15
N GLY A 71 -12.62 -0.30 -3.61
CA GLY A 71 -11.88 0.73 -2.89
C GLY A 71 -10.76 1.39 -3.72
N ILE A 72 -9.64 1.67 -3.05
CA ILE A 72 -8.49 2.40 -3.63
C ILE A 72 -7.92 1.68 -4.85
N GLY A 73 -7.79 0.35 -4.80
CA GLY A 73 -7.23 -0.43 -5.91
C GLY A 73 -8.10 -0.37 -7.16
N TYR A 74 -9.43 -0.42 -6.99
CA TYR A 74 -10.37 -0.23 -8.09
C TYR A 74 -10.25 1.16 -8.71
N GLU A 75 -10.25 2.21 -7.89
CA GLU A 75 -10.13 3.58 -8.38
C GLU A 75 -8.77 3.84 -9.05
N THR A 76 -7.69 3.31 -8.48
CA THR A 76 -6.35 3.37 -9.10
C THR A 76 -6.36 2.71 -10.48
N MET A 77 -6.89 1.48 -10.60
CA MET A 77 -7.05 0.79 -11.88
C MET A 77 -7.89 1.62 -12.86
N ARG A 78 -9.03 2.14 -12.42
CA ARG A 78 -9.95 2.95 -13.23
C ARG A 78 -9.26 4.18 -13.81
N VAL A 79 -8.54 4.92 -12.97
CA VAL A 79 -7.88 6.17 -13.39
C VAL A 79 -6.72 5.88 -14.33
N LEU A 80 -5.88 4.88 -14.05
CA LEU A 80 -4.78 4.51 -14.95
C LEU A 80 -5.30 4.06 -16.31
N ALA A 81 -6.37 3.25 -16.35
CA ALA A 81 -7.00 2.84 -17.61
C ALA A 81 -7.62 4.04 -18.37
N LYS A 82 -8.28 4.97 -17.65
CA LYS A 82 -8.80 6.23 -18.22
C LYS A 82 -7.70 7.08 -18.86
N ARG A 83 -6.46 7.02 -18.31
CA ARG A 83 -5.30 7.71 -18.90
C ARG A 83 -4.63 6.94 -20.05
N GLY A 84 -5.19 5.79 -20.46
CA GLY A 84 -4.73 5.02 -21.61
C GLY A 84 -3.82 3.84 -21.29
N ALA A 85 -3.50 3.58 -20.00
CA ALA A 85 -2.74 2.40 -19.64
C ALA A 85 -3.51 1.11 -19.91
N TYR A 86 -2.79 0.04 -20.29
CA TYR A 86 -3.31 -1.31 -20.18
C TYR A 86 -3.09 -1.79 -18.74
N VAL A 87 -4.17 -2.05 -18.01
CA VAL A 87 -4.08 -2.39 -16.59
C VAL A 87 -4.41 -3.86 -16.33
N VAL A 88 -3.49 -4.59 -15.74
CA VAL A 88 -3.73 -5.91 -15.16
C VAL A 88 -4.22 -5.71 -13.73
N GLY A 89 -5.51 -5.96 -13.52
CA GLY A 89 -6.17 -5.84 -12.22
C GLY A 89 -6.28 -7.18 -11.52
N THR A 90 -5.78 -7.30 -10.27
CA THR A 90 -5.86 -8.57 -9.57
C THR A 90 -6.84 -8.55 -8.39
N GLY A 91 -7.32 -9.73 -8.02
CA GLY A 91 -8.18 -9.95 -6.86
C GLY A 91 -8.20 -11.42 -6.47
N ARG A 92 -8.58 -11.72 -5.21
CA ARG A 92 -8.64 -13.10 -4.69
C ARG A 92 -9.58 -14.02 -5.47
N SER A 93 -10.67 -13.48 -5.98
CA SER A 93 -11.60 -14.20 -6.86
C SER A 93 -11.46 -13.67 -8.29
N LEU A 94 -11.19 -14.57 -9.24
CA LEU A 94 -11.12 -14.20 -10.66
C LEU A 94 -12.43 -13.58 -11.16
N ASP A 95 -13.59 -14.08 -10.71
CA ASP A 95 -14.90 -13.56 -11.15
C ASP A 95 -15.12 -12.13 -10.65
N LYS A 96 -14.74 -11.84 -9.38
CA LYS A 96 -14.80 -10.46 -8.86
C LYS A 96 -13.82 -9.53 -9.58
N ALA A 97 -12.60 -10.02 -9.87
CA ALA A 97 -11.62 -9.26 -10.64
C ALA A 97 -12.13 -9.01 -12.07
N ARG A 98 -12.75 -10.01 -12.71
CA ARG A 98 -13.37 -9.88 -14.04
C ARG A 98 -14.50 -8.84 -14.03
N ALA A 99 -15.40 -8.91 -13.07
CA ALA A 99 -16.49 -7.94 -12.94
C ALA A 99 -15.94 -6.51 -12.75
N ALA A 100 -14.93 -6.33 -11.89
CA ALA A 100 -14.29 -5.04 -11.67
C ALA A 100 -13.59 -4.51 -12.93
N CYS A 101 -12.81 -5.34 -13.60
CA CYS A 101 -12.12 -4.98 -14.85
C CYS A 101 -13.13 -4.61 -15.94
N SER A 102 -14.20 -5.38 -16.11
CA SER A 102 -15.23 -5.13 -17.15
C SER A 102 -16.05 -3.86 -16.90
N SER A 103 -16.08 -3.34 -15.67
CA SER A 103 -16.79 -2.08 -15.33
C SER A 103 -15.96 -0.82 -15.62
N VAL A 104 -14.69 -0.96 -15.95
CA VAL A 104 -13.77 0.16 -16.19
C VAL A 104 -13.70 0.47 -17.69
N ILE A 105 -13.79 1.76 -18.03
CA ILE A 105 -13.57 2.24 -19.38
C ILE A 105 -12.04 2.26 -19.64
N GLY A 106 -11.59 1.48 -20.61
CA GLY A 106 -10.18 1.33 -20.97
C GLY A 106 -9.79 -0.13 -21.12
N LYS A 107 -8.50 -0.39 -21.29
CA LYS A 107 -7.99 -1.74 -21.49
C LYS A 107 -7.58 -2.36 -20.16
N THR A 108 -8.28 -3.40 -19.75
CA THR A 108 -8.02 -4.11 -18.48
C THR A 108 -8.01 -5.62 -18.68
N THR A 109 -7.27 -6.34 -17.84
CA THR A 109 -7.27 -7.82 -17.78
C THR A 109 -7.31 -8.27 -16.33
N PRO A 110 -8.27 -9.15 -15.96
CA PRO A 110 -8.35 -9.70 -14.60
C PRO A 110 -7.40 -10.89 -14.43
N VAL A 111 -6.73 -10.96 -13.27
CA VAL A 111 -5.95 -12.13 -12.85
C VAL A 111 -6.26 -12.44 -11.38
N ALA A 112 -6.36 -13.74 -11.03
CA ALA A 112 -6.53 -14.16 -9.63
C ALA A 112 -5.22 -13.98 -8.88
N LEU A 113 -5.31 -13.51 -7.62
CA LEU A 113 -4.17 -13.36 -6.71
C LEU A 113 -4.62 -13.45 -5.25
N GLU A 114 -4.20 -14.49 -4.55
CA GLU A 114 -4.30 -14.63 -3.10
C GLU A 114 -2.91 -14.48 -2.49
N LEU A 115 -2.67 -13.38 -1.78
CA LEU A 115 -1.35 -13.01 -1.27
C LEU A 115 -0.90 -13.88 -0.08
N SER A 116 -1.82 -14.56 0.59
CA SER A 116 -1.50 -15.51 1.66
C SER A 116 -1.12 -16.91 1.17
N ASP A 117 -1.31 -17.14 -0.12
CA ASP A 117 -0.97 -18.39 -0.82
C ASP A 117 0.12 -18.10 -1.87
N PHE A 118 1.35 -18.53 -1.58
CA PHE A 118 2.48 -18.24 -2.45
C PHE A 118 2.41 -18.99 -3.78
N ASP A 119 1.74 -20.13 -3.87
CA ASP A 119 1.48 -20.80 -5.15
C ASP A 119 0.54 -19.97 -6.02
N SER A 120 -0.48 -19.34 -5.41
CA SER A 120 -1.33 -18.37 -6.10
C SER A 120 -0.55 -17.15 -6.57
N VAL A 121 0.39 -16.64 -5.74
CA VAL A 121 1.26 -15.52 -6.12
C VAL A 121 2.14 -15.89 -7.31
N VAL A 122 2.74 -17.07 -7.29
CA VAL A 122 3.55 -17.61 -8.41
C VAL A 122 2.72 -17.74 -9.67
N ALA A 123 1.54 -18.39 -9.59
CA ALA A 123 0.65 -18.57 -10.74
C ALA A 123 0.21 -17.22 -11.36
N CYS A 124 -0.12 -16.24 -10.51
CA CYS A 124 -0.45 -14.89 -10.96
C CYS A 124 0.74 -14.22 -11.68
N ALA A 125 1.94 -14.29 -11.11
CA ALA A 125 3.13 -13.72 -11.72
C ALA A 125 3.43 -14.38 -13.07
N GLU A 126 3.33 -15.71 -13.19
CA GLU A 126 3.54 -16.44 -14.45
C GLU A 126 2.47 -16.09 -15.51
N ALA A 127 1.20 -15.93 -15.11
CA ALA A 127 0.16 -15.45 -16.01
C ALA A 127 0.47 -14.06 -16.57
N ILE A 128 1.00 -13.15 -15.76
CA ILE A 128 1.43 -11.82 -16.21
C ILE A 128 2.69 -11.91 -17.07
N ARG A 129 3.66 -12.73 -16.72
CA ARG A 129 4.88 -12.94 -17.48
C ARG A 129 4.61 -13.52 -18.87
N SER A 130 3.60 -14.41 -18.99
CA SER A 130 3.20 -15.02 -20.27
C SER A 130 2.63 -14.01 -21.27
N MET A 131 2.22 -12.81 -20.82
CA MET A 131 1.83 -11.73 -21.72
C MET A 131 3.02 -11.17 -22.51
N ASN A 132 4.24 -11.52 -22.11
CA ASN A 132 5.52 -11.16 -22.73
C ASN A 132 5.69 -9.66 -23.00
N THR A 133 5.21 -8.83 -22.10
CA THR A 133 5.23 -7.37 -22.20
C THR A 133 6.07 -6.77 -21.06
N PRO A 134 6.66 -5.57 -21.24
CA PRO A 134 7.24 -4.83 -20.13
C PRO A 134 6.16 -4.45 -19.11
N ILE A 135 6.56 -4.20 -17.87
CA ILE A 135 5.71 -3.60 -16.83
C ILE A 135 6.27 -2.21 -16.52
N ASP A 136 5.50 -1.16 -16.83
CA ASP A 136 5.89 0.21 -16.53
C ASP A 136 5.53 0.60 -15.08
N ILE A 137 4.42 0.09 -14.54
CA ILE A 137 3.89 0.44 -13.24
C ILE A 137 3.46 -0.84 -12.50
N LEU A 138 3.99 -1.05 -11.29
CA LEU A 138 3.59 -2.15 -10.40
C LEU A 138 3.15 -1.56 -9.06
N ILE A 139 1.85 -1.69 -8.73
CA ILE A 139 1.27 -1.15 -7.50
C ILE A 139 0.85 -2.28 -6.58
N CYS A 140 1.58 -2.45 -5.49
CA CYS A 140 1.29 -3.35 -4.38
C CYS A 140 0.26 -2.68 -3.45
N ASN A 141 -1.02 -2.72 -3.85
CA ASN A 141 -2.10 -2.01 -3.16
C ASN A 141 -2.91 -2.92 -2.22
N ALA A 142 -3.09 -4.19 -2.57
CA ALA A 142 -3.86 -5.11 -1.74
C ALA A 142 -3.36 -5.14 -0.29
N GLY A 143 -4.27 -5.36 0.65
CA GLY A 143 -3.92 -5.45 2.06
C GLY A 143 -5.02 -6.10 2.89
N TYR A 144 -4.62 -6.54 4.08
CA TYR A 144 -5.48 -7.11 5.10
C TYR A 144 -5.37 -6.32 6.39
N LEU A 145 -6.50 -6.06 7.01
CA LEU A 145 -6.61 -5.51 8.36
C LEU A 145 -7.60 -6.39 9.14
N GLY A 146 -7.10 -7.12 10.09
CA GLY A 146 -7.91 -8.01 10.96
C GLY A 146 -8.49 -7.25 12.15
N ALA A 147 -9.60 -7.74 12.67
CA ALA A 147 -10.45 -7.08 13.67
C ALA A 147 -10.30 -7.65 15.07
N GLY A 148 -9.16 -8.09 15.52
CA GLY A 148 -9.11 -8.66 16.86
C GLY A 148 -7.70 -8.87 17.40
N ASP A 149 -7.67 -9.22 18.70
CA ASP A 149 -6.43 -9.59 19.39
C ASP A 149 -6.14 -11.10 19.24
N GLY A 150 -6.88 -11.82 18.39
CA GLY A 150 -6.61 -13.20 18.04
C GLY A 150 -5.58 -13.28 16.92
N THR A 151 -4.50 -14.02 17.17
CA THR A 151 -3.47 -14.27 16.16
C THR A 151 -4.02 -15.23 15.10
N GLU A 152 -4.08 -14.79 13.84
CA GLU A 152 -4.29 -15.66 12.71
C GLU A 152 -2.93 -15.99 12.08
N VAL A 153 -2.60 -17.28 12.00
CA VAL A 153 -1.31 -17.78 11.49
C VAL A 153 -1.55 -18.63 10.24
N ILE A 154 -0.80 -18.35 9.18
CA ILE A 154 -0.82 -19.10 7.92
C ILE A 154 0.60 -19.61 7.66
N ASN A 155 0.77 -20.92 7.56
CA ASN A 155 2.07 -21.56 7.35
C ASN A 155 3.15 -21.10 8.37
N GLY A 156 2.75 -20.92 9.63
CA GLY A 156 3.67 -20.50 10.69
C GLY A 156 4.00 -19.00 10.69
N ILE A 157 3.30 -18.19 9.90
CA ILE A 157 3.53 -16.74 9.77
C ILE A 157 2.25 -15.98 10.12
N GLU A 158 2.38 -14.87 10.84
CA GLU A 158 1.26 -14.01 11.19
C GLU A 158 0.61 -13.41 9.93
N LYS A 159 -0.72 -13.38 9.90
CA LYS A 159 -1.51 -13.10 8.71
C LYS A 159 -1.32 -11.70 8.13
N HIS A 160 -1.13 -10.66 8.95
CA HIS A 160 -0.84 -9.33 8.40
C HIS A 160 0.53 -9.32 7.71
N PHE A 161 1.52 -9.98 8.28
CA PHE A 161 2.87 -10.02 7.72
C PHE A 161 2.91 -10.81 6.41
N ILE A 162 2.26 -11.99 6.35
CA ILE A 162 2.24 -12.78 5.11
C ILE A 162 1.47 -12.08 3.99
N VAL A 163 0.26 -11.52 4.27
CA VAL A 163 -0.59 -10.91 3.24
C VAL A 163 -0.05 -9.55 2.80
N ASN A 164 0.27 -8.66 3.76
CA ASN A 164 0.63 -7.28 3.43
C ASN A 164 2.06 -7.14 2.91
N HIS A 165 2.98 -8.01 3.37
CA HIS A 165 4.39 -7.90 3.03
C HIS A 165 4.90 -9.09 2.19
N LEU A 166 4.92 -10.31 2.72
CA LEU A 166 5.60 -11.44 2.05
C LEU A 166 4.98 -11.81 0.70
N GLY A 167 3.63 -11.79 0.59
CA GLY A 167 2.97 -12.02 -0.69
C GLY A 167 3.38 -11.02 -1.77
N HIS A 168 3.48 -9.73 -1.40
CA HIS A 168 3.99 -8.71 -2.31
C HIS A 168 5.51 -8.83 -2.54
N PHE A 169 6.27 -9.25 -1.55
CA PHE A 169 7.71 -9.51 -1.69
C PHE A 169 7.96 -10.57 -2.78
N VAL A 170 7.26 -11.70 -2.72
CA VAL A 170 7.34 -12.74 -3.76
C VAL A 170 6.88 -12.18 -5.11
N PHE A 171 5.74 -11.50 -5.14
CA PHE A 171 5.15 -10.98 -6.38
C PHE A 171 6.06 -9.98 -7.10
N VAL A 172 6.63 -9.02 -6.38
CA VAL A 172 7.57 -8.04 -6.95
C VAL A 172 8.82 -8.74 -7.47
N ASN A 173 9.42 -9.64 -6.67
CA ASN A 173 10.62 -10.36 -7.09
C ASN A 173 10.38 -11.20 -8.36
N ARG A 174 9.23 -11.83 -8.51
CA ARG A 174 8.91 -12.61 -9.72
C ARG A 174 8.62 -11.78 -10.96
N LEU A 175 8.31 -10.48 -10.82
CA LEU A 175 8.02 -9.57 -11.92
C LEU A 175 9.13 -8.54 -12.18
N LEU A 176 10.18 -8.54 -11.37
CA LEU A 176 11.22 -7.50 -11.42
C LEU A 176 11.92 -7.40 -12.78
N ASP A 177 12.18 -8.53 -13.43
CA ASP A 177 12.75 -8.56 -14.77
C ASP A 177 11.86 -7.87 -15.82
N ARG A 178 10.52 -7.95 -15.67
CA ARG A 178 9.58 -7.27 -16.56
C ARG A 178 9.62 -5.75 -16.43
N LEU A 179 9.96 -5.24 -15.24
CA LEU A 179 10.18 -3.81 -15.02
C LEU A 179 11.48 -3.32 -15.67
N PHE A 180 12.50 -4.17 -15.77
CA PHE A 180 13.74 -3.82 -16.47
C PHE A 180 13.54 -3.63 -17.99
N PHE A 181 12.54 -4.26 -18.59
CA PHE A 181 12.22 -4.07 -20.02
C PHE A 181 11.45 -2.77 -20.30
N ALA A 182 10.89 -2.11 -19.28
CA ALA A 182 10.24 -0.82 -19.43
C ALA A 182 11.25 0.31 -19.64
N TRP A 183 10.84 1.37 -20.36
CA TRP A 183 11.65 2.59 -20.44
C TRP A 183 11.91 3.19 -19.07
N GLN A 184 10.90 3.18 -18.20
CA GLN A 184 10.97 3.57 -16.80
C GLN A 184 10.01 2.70 -15.98
N GLY A 185 10.55 1.87 -15.09
CA GLY A 185 9.74 1.06 -14.17
C GLY A 185 9.40 1.83 -12.90
N ARG A 186 8.18 1.66 -12.40
CA ARG A 186 7.73 2.24 -11.14
C ARG A 186 7.11 1.18 -10.24
N ILE A 187 7.68 1.01 -9.06
CA ILE A 187 7.14 0.16 -7.99
C ILE A 187 6.55 1.05 -6.92
N VAL A 188 5.27 0.86 -6.60
CA VAL A 188 4.53 1.61 -5.58
C VAL A 188 4.02 0.65 -4.53
N VAL A 189 4.43 0.81 -3.27
CA VAL A 189 4.05 -0.06 -2.16
C VAL A 189 3.11 0.69 -1.22
N VAL A 190 1.86 0.24 -1.15
CA VAL A 190 0.87 0.88 -0.28
C VAL A 190 1.07 0.42 1.17
N ALA A 191 1.56 1.34 1.99
CA ALA A 191 1.73 1.21 3.43
C ALA A 191 0.54 1.83 4.20
N SER A 192 0.80 2.44 5.36
CA SER A 192 -0.17 3.11 6.20
C SER A 192 0.56 3.97 7.23
N ARG A 193 -0.11 4.97 7.81
CA ARG A 193 0.34 5.64 9.03
C ARG A 193 0.60 4.68 10.19
N ALA A 194 -0.08 3.53 10.20
CA ALA A 194 0.16 2.48 11.20
C ALA A 194 1.63 2.05 11.27
N ALA A 195 2.39 2.24 10.20
CA ALA A 195 3.83 1.97 10.15
C ALA A 195 4.63 2.73 11.24
N TYR A 196 4.19 3.92 11.62
CA TYR A 196 4.85 4.74 12.65
C TYR A 196 3.97 5.07 13.87
N THR A 197 2.66 4.76 13.81
CA THR A 197 1.76 5.02 14.94
C THR A 197 1.39 3.77 15.71
N SER A 198 1.67 2.60 15.17
CA SER A 198 1.17 1.33 15.72
C SER A 198 2.17 0.17 15.61
N ALA A 199 3.25 0.31 14.85
CA ALA A 199 4.34 -0.66 14.85
C ALA A 199 4.95 -0.75 16.26
N PRO A 200 5.58 -1.88 16.62
CA PRO A 200 6.31 -1.99 17.89
C PRO A 200 7.38 -0.91 18.03
N ASP A 201 7.63 -0.43 19.25
CA ASP A 201 8.66 0.60 19.52
C ASP A 201 10.06 0.17 19.07
N ALA A 202 10.34 -1.14 19.09
CA ALA A 202 11.59 -1.72 18.60
C ALA A 202 11.62 -1.92 17.07
N GLY A 203 10.57 -1.55 16.35
CA GLY A 203 10.42 -1.79 14.91
C GLY A 203 9.87 -3.19 14.61
N ILE A 204 10.52 -3.94 13.70
CA ILE A 204 10.07 -5.29 13.34
C ILE A 204 10.58 -6.29 14.36
N ASP A 205 9.68 -7.03 14.99
CA ASP A 205 10.01 -8.15 15.87
C ASP A 205 10.26 -9.43 15.05
N PHE A 206 11.51 -9.59 14.62
CA PHE A 206 11.92 -10.72 13.79
C PHE A 206 11.86 -12.07 14.50
N ASP A 207 11.83 -12.08 15.83
CA ASP A 207 11.79 -13.30 16.63
C ASP A 207 10.36 -13.77 16.92
N ASN A 208 9.35 -12.96 16.49
CA ASN A 208 7.92 -13.20 16.71
C ASN A 208 7.07 -12.96 15.44
N LEU A 209 7.60 -13.33 14.27
CA LEU A 209 6.86 -13.17 13.00
C LEU A 209 5.65 -14.11 12.88
N ASP A 210 5.50 -15.07 13.76
CA ASP A 210 4.33 -15.94 13.89
C ASP A 210 3.29 -15.42 14.89
N GLY A 211 3.61 -14.35 15.63
CA GLY A 211 2.70 -13.73 16.58
C GLY A 211 2.42 -14.56 17.83
N ARG A 212 3.31 -15.48 18.22
CA ARG A 212 3.13 -16.37 19.39
C ARG A 212 3.13 -15.61 20.72
N TYR A 213 3.90 -14.53 20.80
CA TYR A 213 4.14 -13.82 22.05
C TYR A 213 3.48 -12.44 22.03
N ALA A 214 2.77 -12.10 23.10
CA ALA A 214 2.21 -10.77 23.36
C ALA A 214 1.51 -10.12 22.14
N TYR A 215 0.73 -10.93 21.38
CA TYR A 215 0.08 -10.47 20.17
C TYR A 215 -0.91 -9.33 20.44
N LYS A 216 -0.83 -8.31 19.61
CA LYS A 216 -1.78 -7.21 19.54
C LYS A 216 -2.05 -6.93 18.05
N GLY A 217 -3.27 -7.20 17.57
CA GLY A 217 -3.61 -7.08 16.15
C GLY A 217 -3.27 -5.73 15.53
N ARG A 218 -3.47 -4.63 16.28
CA ARG A 218 -3.08 -3.30 15.83
C ARG A 218 -1.56 -3.15 15.65
N SER A 219 -0.77 -3.72 16.55
CA SER A 219 0.69 -3.68 16.47
C SER A 219 1.20 -4.56 15.33
N ALA A 220 0.63 -5.75 15.14
CA ALA A 220 0.96 -6.65 14.04
C ALA A 220 0.64 -6.01 12.67
N TYR A 221 -0.51 -5.34 12.55
CA TYR A 221 -0.82 -4.54 11.37
C TYR A 221 0.20 -3.41 11.18
N GLY A 222 0.54 -2.66 12.23
CA GLY A 222 1.56 -1.61 12.20
C GLY A 222 2.91 -2.15 11.73
N GLN A 223 3.35 -3.29 12.28
CA GLN A 223 4.57 -3.97 11.86
C GLN A 223 4.54 -4.37 10.37
N SER A 224 3.43 -4.93 9.89
CA SER A 224 3.30 -5.28 8.47
C SER A 224 3.37 -4.06 7.55
N LYS A 225 2.87 -2.90 8.01
CA LYS A 225 2.92 -1.65 7.24
C LYS A 225 4.29 -0.96 7.34
N LEU A 226 5.01 -1.10 8.46
CA LEU A 226 6.42 -0.73 8.56
C LEU A 226 7.27 -1.58 7.60
N SER A 227 6.99 -2.88 7.52
CA SER A 227 7.64 -3.78 6.55
C SER A 227 7.46 -3.31 5.11
N ASN A 228 6.26 -2.79 4.76
CA ASN A 228 6.01 -2.23 3.43
C ASN A 228 6.83 -0.96 3.16
N VAL A 229 7.02 -0.10 4.16
CA VAL A 229 7.88 1.09 4.02
C VAL A 229 9.34 0.68 3.83
N LEU A 230 9.83 -0.21 4.67
CA LEU A 230 11.21 -0.70 4.61
C LEU A 230 11.49 -1.52 3.33
N PHE A 231 10.48 -2.23 2.81
CA PHE A 231 10.56 -2.90 1.51
C PHE A 231 10.76 -1.89 0.38
N GLY A 232 9.97 -0.80 0.37
CA GLY A 232 10.15 0.30 -0.59
C GLY A 232 11.51 0.97 -0.48
N LEU A 233 12.02 1.17 0.74
CA LEU A 233 13.35 1.71 1.03
C LEU A 233 14.45 0.81 0.48
N GLN A 234 14.41 -0.49 0.79
CA GLN A 234 15.42 -1.46 0.34
C GLN A 234 15.39 -1.67 -1.18
N LEU A 235 14.22 -1.74 -1.80
CA LEU A 235 14.09 -1.76 -3.26
C LEU A 235 14.72 -0.51 -3.88
N GLY A 236 14.46 0.67 -3.31
CA GLY A 236 15.07 1.92 -3.77
C GLY A 236 16.59 1.90 -3.70
N LYS A 237 17.16 1.24 -2.70
CA LYS A 237 18.62 1.05 -2.55
C LYS A 237 19.15 0.05 -3.58
N LEU A 238 18.51 -1.11 -3.74
CA LEU A 238 18.94 -2.17 -4.65
C LEU A 238 18.83 -1.77 -6.14
N LEU A 239 17.83 -0.94 -6.47
CA LEU A 239 17.58 -0.47 -7.84
C LEU A 239 18.33 0.82 -8.21
N ARG A 240 19.22 1.30 -7.33
CA ARG A 240 20.02 2.52 -7.58
C ARG A 240 20.85 2.37 -8.85
N GLY A 241 20.83 3.40 -9.69
CA GLY A 241 21.53 3.40 -10.98
C GLY A 241 20.77 2.74 -12.12
N THR A 242 19.58 2.17 -11.86
CA THR A 242 18.65 1.68 -12.89
C THR A 242 17.59 2.74 -13.23
N ARG A 243 16.72 2.42 -14.20
CA ARG A 243 15.55 3.24 -14.54
C ARG A 243 14.29 2.83 -13.77
N ILE A 244 14.42 2.03 -12.72
CA ILE A 244 13.30 1.60 -11.88
C ILE A 244 13.35 2.39 -10.58
N THR A 245 12.21 2.96 -10.19
CA THR A 245 12.04 3.57 -8.87
C THR A 245 11.09 2.75 -8.02
N ALA A 246 11.35 2.71 -6.71
CA ALA A 246 10.47 2.06 -5.75
C ALA A 246 10.17 3.01 -4.59
N ASN A 247 8.91 3.27 -4.32
CA ASN A 247 8.48 4.16 -3.25
C ASN A 247 7.29 3.57 -2.49
N SER A 248 7.16 3.95 -1.23
CA SER A 248 6.03 3.57 -0.38
C SER A 248 5.14 4.77 -0.06
N LEU A 249 3.90 4.53 0.35
CA LEU A 249 2.96 5.60 0.64
C LEU A 249 1.87 5.22 1.66
N HIS A 250 1.28 6.25 2.27
CA HIS A 250 -0.01 6.17 2.95
C HIS A 250 -1.11 6.79 2.08
N PRO A 251 -2.22 6.09 1.85
CA PRO A 251 -3.29 6.59 0.98
C PRO A 251 -4.24 7.59 1.67
N GLY A 252 -4.13 7.77 2.98
CA GLY A 252 -5.09 8.48 3.81
C GLY A 252 -5.97 7.51 4.62
N VAL A 253 -6.79 8.06 5.51
CA VAL A 253 -7.81 7.30 6.23
C VAL A 253 -9.07 7.33 5.39
N ILE A 254 -9.48 6.16 4.89
CA ILE A 254 -10.59 6.03 3.94
C ILE A 254 -11.55 4.99 4.48
N ASN A 255 -12.84 5.27 4.42
CA ASN A 255 -13.86 4.27 4.71
C ASN A 255 -13.97 3.32 3.50
N THR A 256 -13.22 2.21 3.56
CA THR A 256 -13.19 1.20 2.51
C THR A 256 -13.59 -0.17 3.05
N GLU A 257 -13.80 -1.11 2.13
CA GLU A 257 -14.10 -2.52 2.48
C GLU A 257 -12.99 -3.24 3.27
N ILE A 258 -11.80 -2.65 3.42
CA ILE A 258 -10.75 -3.17 4.30
C ILE A 258 -11.23 -3.20 5.76
N ASP A 259 -12.18 -2.33 6.12
CA ASP A 259 -12.76 -2.22 7.45
C ASP A 259 -13.80 -3.31 7.75
N ARG A 260 -14.19 -4.14 6.78
CA ARG A 260 -15.17 -5.23 6.97
C ARG A 260 -14.76 -6.23 8.05
N ASN A 261 -13.46 -6.41 8.26
CA ASN A 261 -12.94 -7.32 9.26
C ASN A 261 -12.80 -6.66 10.66
N LEU A 262 -13.10 -5.36 10.78
CA LEU A 262 -13.09 -4.67 12.06
C LEU A 262 -14.35 -5.04 12.88
N ASN A 263 -14.23 -5.02 14.21
CA ASN A 263 -15.40 -5.21 15.04
C ASN A 263 -16.39 -4.04 14.90
N ARG A 264 -17.68 -4.31 15.21
CA ARG A 264 -18.78 -3.38 14.98
C ARG A 264 -18.62 -2.01 15.64
N PHE A 265 -17.93 -1.95 16.78
CA PHE A 265 -17.65 -0.69 17.48
C PHE A 265 -16.58 0.14 16.75
N MET A 266 -15.55 -0.50 16.21
CA MET A 266 -14.53 0.18 15.42
C MET A 266 -15.11 0.65 14.08
N GLN A 267 -15.92 -0.17 13.40
CA GLN A 267 -16.64 0.25 12.19
C GLN A 267 -17.54 1.47 12.45
N LEU A 268 -18.26 1.48 13.57
CA LEU A 268 -19.10 2.61 13.97
C LEU A 268 -18.24 3.85 14.28
N GLY A 269 -17.11 3.71 14.95
CA GLY A 269 -16.15 4.80 15.20
C GLY A 269 -15.62 5.42 13.92
N PHE A 270 -15.23 4.59 12.95
CA PHE A 270 -14.82 5.05 11.62
C PHE A 270 -15.97 5.73 10.85
N ALA A 271 -17.17 5.17 10.89
CA ALA A 271 -18.34 5.76 10.24
C ALA A 271 -18.71 7.12 10.84
N VAL A 272 -18.63 7.28 12.16
CA VAL A 272 -18.85 8.57 12.84
C VAL A 272 -17.75 9.58 12.46
N MET A 273 -16.49 9.17 12.47
CA MET A 273 -15.36 10.03 12.09
C MET A 273 -15.49 10.53 10.64
N THR A 274 -15.88 9.65 9.72
CA THR A 274 -16.07 10.01 8.31
C THR A 274 -17.32 10.86 8.09
N SER A 275 -18.41 10.63 8.84
CA SER A 275 -19.62 11.45 8.78
C SER A 275 -19.44 12.88 9.32
N LEU A 276 -18.44 13.09 10.17
CA LEU A 276 -18.07 14.41 10.70
C LEU A 276 -17.04 15.13 9.81
N GLY A 277 -16.81 14.64 8.57
CA GLY A 277 -15.83 15.23 7.63
C GLY A 277 -14.39 14.78 7.88
N GLY A 278 -14.16 13.79 8.76
CA GLY A 278 -12.85 13.21 9.02
C GLY A 278 -12.64 11.95 8.18
N GLY A 279 -11.96 12.08 7.03
CA GLY A 279 -11.62 10.92 6.18
C GLY A 279 -11.67 11.29 4.69
N LYS A 280 -10.87 10.57 3.90
CA LYS A 280 -10.81 10.76 2.45
C LYS A 280 -11.88 9.96 1.72
N THR A 281 -12.34 10.47 0.61
CA THR A 281 -13.06 9.68 -0.38
C THR A 281 -12.14 8.65 -1.04
N VAL A 282 -12.70 7.65 -1.71
CA VAL A 282 -11.90 6.65 -2.46
C VAL A 282 -11.07 7.32 -3.56
N GLN A 283 -11.63 8.37 -4.20
CA GLN A 283 -10.97 9.17 -5.24
C GLN A 283 -9.73 9.90 -4.69
N GLN A 284 -9.85 10.52 -3.51
CA GLN A 284 -8.74 11.15 -2.80
C GLN A 284 -7.73 10.11 -2.28
N GLY A 285 -8.21 8.94 -1.83
CA GLY A 285 -7.37 7.85 -1.36
C GLY A 285 -6.47 7.25 -2.43
N ALA A 286 -6.93 7.19 -3.67
CA ALA A 286 -6.14 6.72 -4.80
C ALA A 286 -5.14 7.76 -5.34
N ALA A 287 -5.28 9.04 -4.95
CA ALA A 287 -4.47 10.13 -5.49
C ALA A 287 -2.97 9.92 -5.30
N THR A 288 -2.52 9.62 -4.08
CA THR A 288 -1.09 9.44 -3.79
C THR A 288 -0.51 8.25 -4.57
N SER A 289 -1.27 7.14 -4.69
CA SER A 289 -0.86 5.98 -5.51
C SER A 289 -0.69 6.36 -6.97
N CYS A 290 -1.66 7.05 -7.55
CA CYS A 290 -1.61 7.51 -8.94
C CYS A 290 -0.48 8.54 -9.15
N TYR A 291 -0.30 9.49 -8.23
CA TYR A 291 0.76 10.50 -8.31
C TYR A 291 2.16 9.85 -8.29
N VAL A 292 2.43 8.96 -7.34
CA VAL A 292 3.73 8.28 -7.22
C VAL A 292 3.99 7.39 -8.45
N ALA A 293 2.94 6.76 -8.97
CA ALA A 293 3.03 5.89 -10.14
C ALA A 293 3.28 6.64 -11.45
N THR A 294 2.79 7.89 -11.60
CA THR A 294 2.70 8.53 -12.92
C THR A 294 3.40 9.87 -13.04
N SER A 295 3.65 10.57 -11.91
CA SER A 295 4.22 11.93 -11.97
C SER A 295 5.60 11.94 -12.64
N PRO A 296 5.81 12.78 -13.68
CA PRO A 296 7.13 12.93 -14.30
C PRO A 296 8.15 13.57 -13.34
N LEU A 297 7.70 14.32 -12.33
CA LEU A 297 8.58 14.93 -11.32
C LEU A 297 9.30 13.88 -10.46
N LEU A 298 8.78 12.65 -10.39
CA LEU A 298 9.32 11.57 -9.57
C LEU A 298 10.13 10.56 -10.37
N GLY A 299 10.58 10.91 -11.58
CA GLY A 299 11.32 10.02 -12.48
C GLY A 299 12.59 9.40 -11.89
N SER A 300 13.25 10.12 -10.98
CA SER A 300 14.46 9.67 -10.27
C SER A 300 14.27 9.51 -8.75
N THR A 301 13.05 9.72 -8.24
CA THR A 301 12.77 9.63 -6.80
C THR A 301 12.52 8.17 -6.42
N SER A 302 13.38 7.62 -5.54
CA SER A 302 13.32 6.23 -5.12
C SER A 302 13.64 6.07 -3.63
N GLY A 303 13.06 5.06 -2.97
CA GLY A 303 13.26 4.78 -1.54
C GLY A 303 12.59 5.80 -0.63
N LYS A 304 11.55 6.50 -1.09
CA LYS A 304 10.87 7.55 -0.32
C LYS A 304 9.48 7.13 0.11
N TYR A 305 9.02 7.75 1.19
CA TYR A 305 7.66 7.56 1.71
C TYR A 305 6.82 8.80 1.44
N PHE A 306 5.58 8.58 1.00
CA PHE A 306 4.68 9.65 0.57
C PHE A 306 3.38 9.66 1.38
N GLU A 307 2.91 10.86 1.73
CA GLU A 307 1.55 11.15 2.19
C GLU A 307 1.02 12.35 1.40
N ASP A 308 -0.27 12.34 1.08
CA ASP A 308 -0.96 13.48 0.46
C ASP A 308 -0.20 14.03 -0.77
N CYS A 309 0.21 13.11 -1.64
CA CYS A 309 0.99 13.38 -2.87
C CYS A 309 2.36 14.05 -2.65
N ASN A 310 2.88 14.08 -1.42
CA ASN A 310 4.17 14.66 -1.09
C ASN A 310 5.08 13.67 -0.36
N ALA A 311 6.38 13.72 -0.65
CA ALA A 311 7.36 12.94 0.08
C ALA A 311 7.55 13.53 1.48
N VAL A 312 7.43 12.69 2.51
CA VAL A 312 7.57 13.10 3.90
C VAL A 312 8.57 12.22 4.65
N THR A 313 9.32 12.87 5.52
CA THR A 313 10.20 12.23 6.51
C THR A 313 9.52 12.30 7.87
N VAL A 314 9.25 11.16 8.47
CA VAL A 314 8.70 11.06 9.82
C VAL A 314 9.86 11.07 10.81
N LEU A 315 9.93 12.13 11.62
CA LEU A 315 10.99 12.30 12.62
C LEU A 315 10.68 11.48 13.88
N GLY A 316 11.72 11.21 14.67
CA GLY A 316 11.64 10.43 15.90
C GLY A 316 11.87 8.94 15.67
N ASN A 317 11.43 8.10 16.61
CA ASN A 317 11.72 6.67 16.63
C ASN A 317 10.72 5.87 15.76
N SER A 318 10.64 6.20 14.47
CA SER A 318 9.67 5.58 13.54
C SER A 318 10.19 4.36 12.78
N HIS A 319 11.50 4.09 12.82
CA HIS A 319 12.21 3.06 12.04
C HIS A 319 12.01 3.10 10.52
N MET A 320 11.26 4.08 10.00
CA MET A 320 10.90 4.13 8.56
C MET A 320 12.09 4.42 7.64
N GLN A 321 13.23 4.86 8.21
CA GLN A 321 14.47 5.15 7.49
C GLN A 321 15.63 4.27 7.97
N ASP A 322 15.36 3.23 8.74
CA ASP A 322 16.35 2.30 9.24
C ASP A 322 16.82 1.34 8.14
N GLU A 323 17.92 1.70 7.48
CA GLU A 323 18.49 0.90 6.40
C GLU A 323 18.98 -0.48 6.86
N ALA A 324 19.45 -0.62 8.10
CA ALA A 324 19.89 -1.90 8.63
C ALA A 324 18.70 -2.83 8.86
N MET A 325 17.61 -2.30 9.42
CA MET A 325 16.35 -3.04 9.58
C MET A 325 15.73 -3.41 8.21
N ALA A 326 15.79 -2.53 7.23
CA ALA A 326 15.32 -2.79 5.87
C ALA A 326 16.10 -3.92 5.20
N GLU A 327 17.42 -3.95 5.37
CA GLU A 327 18.29 -5.01 4.86
C GLU A 327 18.02 -6.35 5.58
N ARG A 328 17.88 -6.34 6.92
CA ARG A 328 17.52 -7.53 7.68
C ARG A 328 16.15 -8.07 7.26
N LEU A 329 15.15 -7.19 7.08
CA LEU A 329 13.83 -7.58 6.58
C LEU A 329 13.92 -8.26 5.21
N TRP A 330 14.74 -7.72 4.30
CA TRP A 330 14.96 -8.32 2.99
C TRP A 330 15.54 -9.74 3.11
N GLN A 331 16.57 -9.91 3.93
CA GLN A 331 17.22 -11.21 4.16
C GLN A 331 16.24 -12.24 4.74
N VAL A 332 15.50 -11.87 5.79
CA VAL A 332 14.49 -12.72 6.43
C VAL A 332 13.36 -13.07 5.44
N SER A 333 12.87 -12.09 4.68
CA SER A 333 11.84 -12.32 3.66
C SER A 333 12.33 -13.25 2.55
N THR A 334 13.59 -13.11 2.13
CA THR A 334 14.22 -14.00 1.14
C THR A 334 14.28 -15.44 1.66
N GLU A 335 14.69 -15.62 2.92
CA GLU A 335 14.74 -16.94 3.55
C GLU A 335 13.36 -17.59 3.66
N LEU A 336 12.36 -16.84 4.16
CA LEU A 336 10.99 -17.33 4.32
C LEU A 336 10.29 -17.66 2.99
N CYS A 337 10.69 -17.02 1.92
CA CYS A 337 10.09 -17.17 0.58
C CYS A 337 10.99 -17.89 -0.41
N ARG A 338 12.11 -18.49 0.00
CA ARG A 338 13.17 -19.02 -0.86
C ARG A 338 12.64 -19.89 -2.01
N ASP A 339 11.75 -20.82 -1.72
CA ASP A 339 11.22 -21.78 -2.68
C ASP A 339 10.31 -21.16 -3.74
N PHE A 340 9.86 -19.93 -3.51
CA PHE A 340 8.94 -19.20 -4.39
C PHE A 340 9.61 -18.08 -5.17
N LEU A 341 10.88 -17.79 -4.91
CA LEU A 341 11.63 -16.77 -5.63
C LEU A 341 12.23 -17.34 -6.92
N ILE A 342 12.42 -16.48 -7.91
CA ILE A 342 13.21 -16.80 -9.10
C ILE A 342 14.66 -16.45 -8.77
N GLU A 343 15.61 -17.35 -9.09
CA GLU A 343 17.01 -16.95 -9.16
C GLU A 343 17.18 -15.89 -10.26
N HIS A 344 17.21 -14.63 -9.85
CA HIS A 344 17.56 -13.56 -10.77
C HIS A 344 19.06 -13.67 -11.06
N ARG A 345 19.44 -14.20 -12.22
CA ARG A 345 20.65 -13.69 -12.85
C ARG A 345 20.48 -12.17 -12.91
N GLN A 346 21.33 -11.42 -12.24
CA GLN A 346 21.40 -9.98 -12.48
C GLN A 346 21.45 -9.80 -13.99
N PRO A 347 20.48 -9.04 -14.62
CA PRO A 347 20.53 -8.85 -16.05
C PRO A 347 21.91 -8.28 -16.37
N ASN A 348 22.71 -9.03 -17.12
CA ASN A 348 23.99 -8.58 -17.56
C ASN A 348 23.74 -7.33 -18.43
N ARG A 349 24.65 -6.37 -18.40
CA ARG A 349 24.57 -5.13 -19.20
C ARG A 349 24.26 -5.41 -20.69
N ASP A 350 24.68 -6.58 -21.17
CA ASP A 350 24.45 -7.06 -22.54
C ASP A 350 22.97 -7.45 -22.82
N ASP A 351 22.23 -7.96 -21.83
CA ASP A 351 20.80 -8.26 -21.98
C ASP A 351 19.98 -6.96 -22.06
N PHE A 352 20.47 -5.93 -21.37
CA PHE A 352 19.91 -4.58 -21.38
C PHE A 352 20.09 -3.91 -22.76
N GLU A 353 21.25 -4.05 -23.39
CA GLU A 353 21.53 -3.50 -24.72
C GLU A 353 20.78 -4.24 -25.84
N LYS A 354 20.55 -5.55 -25.70
CA LYS A 354 19.73 -6.34 -26.64
C LYS A 354 18.26 -5.93 -26.60
N GLY A 355 17.72 -5.67 -25.39
CA GLY A 355 16.34 -5.15 -25.24
C GLY A 355 16.14 -3.80 -25.91
N LEU A 356 17.13 -2.90 -25.83
CA LEU A 356 17.10 -1.59 -26.48
C LEU A 356 17.18 -1.65 -28.02
N ARG A 357 17.86 -2.64 -28.59
CA ARG A 357 17.96 -2.81 -30.05
C ARG A 357 16.64 -3.32 -30.64
N ASN A 358 15.96 -4.24 -29.95
CA ASN A 358 14.69 -4.81 -30.40
C ASN A 358 13.53 -3.82 -30.31
N SER A 359 13.59 -2.81 -29.43
CA SER A 359 12.56 -1.76 -29.32
C SER A 359 12.68 -0.63 -30.35
N LYS A 360 13.79 -0.57 -31.11
CA LYS A 360 14.01 0.42 -32.17
C LYS A 360 13.67 -0.10 -33.57
N SER A 361 13.31 -1.38 -33.71
CA SER A 361 13.02 -2.06 -34.97
C SER A 361 11.56 -2.49 -35.13
N GLY A 362 10.63 -1.98 -34.27
CA GLY A 362 9.19 -2.20 -34.37
C GLY A 362 8.41 -0.92 -34.55
#